data_1edab136eb2080f6c8727686d866b1a0
#
_entry.id   1edab136eb2080f6c8727686d866b1a0
#
_cell.length_a   1.000
_cell.length_b   1.000
_cell.length_c   1.000
_cell.angle_alpha   90.00
_cell.angle_beta   90.00
_cell.angle_gamma   90.00
#
_symmetry.space_group_name_H-M   'P 1'
#
loop_
_entity.id
_entity.type
_entity.pdbx_description
1 polymer ?
#
loop_
_entity_poly.entity_id
_entity_poly.type
_entity_poly.pdbx_seq_one_letter_code
_entity_poly.pdbx_strand_id
1 'polypeptide(L)'
;EKHFGKTQVLRDVSFSMEEGSALAIIGSSGSGKTTLLRCLNFLEKPNSGSITVNGETLFDASVNQSDKDADLRKKRLHFGMVFQSFNLFPQYTALENVMLAERLLAQEQPDFKKNKKEILAGIEEHAKQLLDRMGLSERMDHYPHQLSGGQQQRVAIARALALKPDILCFDEPTSALDPELTGEVLKVIRSLADQKTTMIIVTHEMAFARDVADQVIFMDEGVIVEQGDPHQVIDHPKEERTKQ
;
A
#
# COMPACT_ATOMS: atom_id res chain seq x y z
N GLU A 1 -16.03 5.11 -9.71
CA GLU A 1 -16.64 6.18 -8.90
C GLU A 1 -16.90 5.73 -7.45
N LYS A 2 -16.92 6.70 -6.53
CA LYS A 2 -17.26 6.46 -5.12
C LYS A 2 -18.02 7.64 -4.54
N HIS A 3 -19.13 7.33 -3.83
CA HIS A 3 -19.86 8.32 -3.03
C HIS A 3 -20.19 7.79 -1.64
N PHE A 4 -20.28 8.72 -0.69
CA PHE A 4 -20.74 8.50 0.68
C PHE A 4 -22.03 9.31 0.88
N GLY A 5 -23.15 8.60 0.93
CA GLY A 5 -24.45 9.25 0.94
C GLY A 5 -24.66 10.09 -0.32
N LYS A 6 -24.80 11.41 -0.15
CA LYS A 6 -24.98 12.38 -1.26
C LYS A 6 -23.67 12.97 -1.78
N THR A 7 -22.55 12.74 -1.11
CA THR A 7 -21.25 13.33 -1.47
C THR A 7 -20.51 12.38 -2.40
N GLN A 8 -20.28 12.81 -3.64
CA GLN A 8 -19.44 12.10 -4.60
C GLN A 8 -17.98 12.47 -4.36
N VAL A 9 -17.18 11.48 -3.92
CA VAL A 9 -15.77 11.67 -3.57
C VAL A 9 -14.84 11.29 -4.72
N LEU A 10 -15.19 10.28 -5.52
CA LEU A 10 -14.46 9.93 -6.74
C LEU A 10 -15.39 9.99 -7.93
N ARG A 11 -14.98 10.72 -8.97
CA ARG A 11 -15.74 10.97 -10.19
C ARG A 11 -14.93 10.53 -11.38
N ASP A 12 -15.38 9.47 -12.05
CA ASP A 12 -14.77 8.97 -13.31
C ASP A 12 -13.22 8.85 -13.26
N VAL A 13 -12.70 8.29 -12.18
CA VAL A 13 -11.26 8.06 -12.02
C VAL A 13 -10.90 6.77 -12.74
N SER A 14 -10.06 6.87 -13.78
CA SER A 14 -9.57 5.73 -14.56
C SER A 14 -8.08 5.87 -14.86
N PHE A 15 -7.30 4.83 -14.58
CA PHE A 15 -5.88 4.77 -14.90
C PHE A 15 -5.42 3.32 -15.07
N SER A 16 -4.24 3.15 -15.61
CA SER A 16 -3.54 1.87 -15.69
C SER A 16 -2.07 2.07 -15.31
N MET A 17 -1.43 1.01 -14.86
CA MET A 17 -0.01 0.96 -14.56
C MET A 17 0.57 -0.39 -14.95
N GLU A 18 1.87 -0.41 -15.22
CA GLU A 18 2.60 -1.63 -15.58
C GLU A 18 3.08 -2.37 -14.34
N GLU A 19 3.21 -3.70 -14.43
CA GLU A 19 3.86 -4.50 -13.39
C GLU A 19 5.32 -4.05 -13.20
N GLY A 20 5.76 -3.99 -11.95
CA GLY A 20 7.10 -3.54 -11.60
C GLY A 20 7.30 -2.03 -11.65
N SER A 21 6.23 -1.24 -11.89
CA SER A 21 6.27 0.22 -11.88
C SER A 21 5.77 0.83 -10.56
N ALA A 22 6.22 2.05 -10.29
CA ALA A 22 5.77 2.87 -9.17
C ALA A 22 4.88 4.00 -9.69
N LEU A 23 3.64 4.08 -9.19
CA LEU A 23 2.69 5.15 -9.45
C LEU A 23 2.59 6.05 -8.22
N ALA A 24 2.87 7.34 -8.37
CA ALA A 24 2.59 8.31 -7.31
C ALA A 24 1.26 9.03 -7.55
N ILE A 25 0.47 9.17 -6.49
CA ILE A 25 -0.77 9.94 -6.50
C ILE A 25 -0.57 11.15 -5.58
N ILE A 26 -0.61 12.34 -6.17
CA ILE A 26 -0.44 13.62 -5.51
C ILE A 26 -1.70 14.48 -5.65
N GLY A 27 -1.78 15.58 -4.92
CA GLY A 27 -2.92 16.51 -5.00
C GLY A 27 -3.33 17.07 -3.65
N SER A 28 -4.30 17.97 -3.64
CA SER A 28 -4.77 18.70 -2.45
C SER A 28 -5.35 17.75 -1.38
N SER A 29 -5.36 18.20 -0.12
CA SER A 29 -6.05 17.50 0.96
C SER A 29 -7.55 17.40 0.63
N GLY A 30 -8.14 16.22 0.85
CA GLY A 30 -9.55 15.98 0.54
C GLY A 30 -9.86 15.70 -0.94
N SER A 31 -8.87 15.65 -1.84
CA SER A 31 -9.08 15.35 -3.27
C SER A 31 -9.49 13.91 -3.57
N GLY A 32 -9.57 13.03 -2.56
CA GLY A 32 -10.03 11.64 -2.74
C GLY A 32 -8.92 10.59 -2.83
N LYS A 33 -7.63 10.93 -2.72
CA LYS A 33 -6.48 10.01 -2.84
C LYS A 33 -6.58 8.78 -1.94
N THR A 34 -6.74 8.99 -0.64
CA THR A 34 -6.93 7.90 0.33
C THR A 34 -8.18 7.07 0.03
N THR A 35 -9.28 7.71 -0.41
CA THR A 35 -10.50 6.99 -0.81
C THR A 35 -10.26 6.13 -2.04
N LEU A 36 -9.52 6.63 -3.02
CA LEU A 36 -9.13 5.84 -4.20
C LEU A 36 -8.32 4.62 -3.78
N LEU A 37 -7.29 4.82 -2.96
CA LEU A 37 -6.44 3.73 -2.48
C LEU A 37 -7.25 2.68 -1.69
N ARG A 38 -8.20 3.12 -0.85
CA ARG A 38 -9.11 2.22 -0.11
C ARG A 38 -10.08 1.47 -1.01
N CYS A 39 -10.49 2.06 -2.13
CA CYS A 39 -11.31 1.36 -3.12
C CYS A 39 -10.51 0.28 -3.85
N LEU A 40 -9.25 0.55 -4.20
CA LEU A 40 -8.37 -0.42 -4.87
C LEU A 40 -8.14 -1.67 -4.02
N ASN A 41 -7.87 -1.50 -2.73
CA ASN A 41 -7.59 -2.62 -1.82
C ASN A 41 -8.84 -3.17 -1.11
N PHE A 42 -10.04 -2.83 -1.57
CA PHE A 42 -11.33 -3.31 -1.03
C PHE A 42 -11.58 -3.01 0.46
N LEU A 43 -10.94 -1.99 1.03
CA LEU A 43 -11.34 -1.42 2.32
C LEU A 43 -12.61 -0.59 2.19
N GLU A 44 -12.83 0.00 1.00
CA GLU A 44 -14.07 0.66 0.60
C GLU A 44 -14.57 0.01 -0.70
N LYS A 45 -15.86 -0.26 -0.80
CA LYS A 45 -16.46 -0.79 -2.03
C LYS A 45 -16.70 0.37 -3.01
N PRO A 46 -16.18 0.33 -4.25
CA PRO A 46 -16.56 1.29 -5.29
C PRO A 46 -18.05 1.22 -5.60
N ASN A 47 -18.64 2.33 -6.07
CA ASN A 47 -20.04 2.35 -6.49
C ASN A 47 -20.21 2.00 -7.97
N SER A 48 -19.22 2.33 -8.81
CA SER A 48 -19.21 1.96 -10.23
C SER A 48 -17.77 1.77 -10.74
N GLY A 49 -17.63 1.21 -11.94
CA GLY A 49 -16.37 0.91 -12.58
C GLY A 49 -15.91 -0.53 -12.35
N SER A 50 -14.64 -0.79 -12.67
CA SER A 50 -14.00 -2.10 -12.52
C SER A 50 -12.58 -1.97 -12.01
N ILE A 51 -12.07 -3.04 -11.39
CA ILE A 51 -10.67 -3.18 -10.93
C ILE A 51 -10.15 -4.50 -11.48
N THR A 52 -9.07 -4.42 -12.27
CA THR A 52 -8.40 -5.57 -12.87
C THR A 52 -6.93 -5.58 -12.45
N VAL A 53 -6.42 -6.72 -12.02
CA VAL A 53 -5.02 -6.93 -11.63
C VAL A 53 -4.51 -8.16 -12.35
N ASN A 54 -3.39 -8.06 -13.06
CA ASN A 54 -2.77 -9.16 -13.82
C ASN A 54 -3.74 -9.89 -14.76
N GLY A 55 -4.67 -9.14 -15.37
CA GLY A 55 -5.71 -9.71 -16.27
C GLY A 55 -6.91 -10.33 -15.54
N GLU A 56 -6.89 -10.43 -14.22
CA GLU A 56 -8.01 -10.89 -13.40
C GLU A 56 -8.90 -9.70 -12.98
N THR A 57 -10.19 -9.75 -13.30
CA THR A 57 -11.16 -8.74 -12.86
C THR A 57 -11.61 -9.04 -11.43
N LEU A 58 -11.06 -8.28 -10.48
CA LEU A 58 -11.35 -8.42 -9.06
C LEU A 58 -12.69 -7.76 -8.67
N PHE A 59 -13.08 -6.70 -9.38
CA PHE A 59 -14.32 -5.99 -9.18
C PHE A 59 -14.89 -5.49 -10.51
N ASP A 60 -16.21 -5.63 -10.67
CA ASP A 60 -16.97 -5.05 -11.78
C ASP A 60 -18.38 -4.73 -11.25
N ALA A 61 -18.72 -3.44 -11.24
CA ALA A 61 -20.02 -2.97 -10.74
C ALA A 61 -21.21 -3.40 -11.60
N SER A 62 -20.99 -3.76 -12.87
CA SER A 62 -22.03 -4.24 -13.79
C SER A 62 -22.47 -5.68 -13.49
N VAL A 63 -21.64 -6.42 -12.76
CA VAL A 63 -21.88 -7.82 -12.40
C VAL A 63 -22.26 -7.91 -10.92
N ASN A 64 -23.31 -8.66 -10.60
CA ASN A 64 -23.71 -8.91 -9.22
C ASN A 64 -22.67 -9.85 -8.56
N GLN A 65 -21.64 -9.25 -7.94
CA GLN A 65 -20.58 -10.00 -7.28
C GLN A 65 -20.94 -10.38 -5.86
N SER A 66 -20.46 -11.54 -5.43
CA SER A 66 -20.58 -12.00 -4.06
C SER A 66 -19.76 -11.06 -3.13
N ASP A 67 -20.44 -10.51 -2.11
CA ASP A 67 -19.81 -9.75 -1.02
C ASP A 67 -19.44 -10.67 0.17
N LYS A 68 -19.26 -11.98 -0.06
CA LYS A 68 -18.85 -12.89 1.01
C LYS A 68 -17.45 -12.52 1.52
N ASP A 69 -17.27 -12.54 2.82
CA ASP A 69 -15.98 -12.19 3.46
C ASP A 69 -14.81 -13.00 2.92
N ALA A 70 -15.03 -14.28 2.58
CA ALA A 70 -13.98 -15.14 2.02
C ALA A 70 -13.50 -14.65 0.64
N ASP A 71 -14.42 -14.16 -0.21
CA ASP A 71 -14.07 -13.64 -1.54
C ASP A 71 -13.38 -12.28 -1.43
N LEU A 72 -13.84 -11.41 -0.52
CA LEU A 72 -13.16 -10.13 -0.24
C LEU A 72 -11.75 -10.34 0.32
N ARG A 73 -11.55 -11.35 1.19
CA ARG A 73 -10.21 -11.69 1.70
C ARG A 73 -9.26 -12.08 0.58
N LYS A 74 -9.70 -12.91 -0.38
CA LYS A 74 -8.88 -13.30 -1.54
C LYS A 74 -8.48 -12.08 -2.37
N LYS A 75 -9.42 -11.19 -2.68
CA LYS A 75 -9.16 -9.96 -3.44
C LYS A 75 -8.16 -9.04 -2.72
N ARG A 76 -8.25 -8.95 -1.39
CA ARG A 76 -7.32 -8.14 -0.57
C ARG A 76 -5.90 -8.69 -0.55
N LEU A 77 -5.69 -9.99 -0.81
CA LEU A 77 -4.35 -10.58 -0.88
C LEU A 77 -3.51 -10.05 -2.04
N HIS A 78 -4.14 -9.54 -3.10
CA HIS A 78 -3.44 -8.87 -4.19
C HIS A 78 -2.78 -7.56 -3.75
N PHE A 79 -3.18 -6.98 -2.60
CA PHE A 79 -2.75 -5.66 -2.15
C PHE A 79 -2.10 -5.74 -0.77
N GLY A 80 -0.88 -5.23 -0.66
CA GLY A 80 -0.25 -4.91 0.62
C GLY A 80 -0.55 -3.46 0.98
N MET A 81 -0.98 -3.17 2.22
CA MET A 81 -1.33 -1.81 2.63
C MET A 81 -0.43 -1.31 3.75
N VAL A 82 0.17 -0.14 3.51
CA VAL A 82 0.94 0.64 4.48
C VAL A 82 0.18 1.93 4.74
N PHE A 83 -0.28 2.11 5.97
CA PHE A 83 -1.11 3.24 6.38
C PHE A 83 -0.27 4.43 6.85
N GLN A 84 -0.86 5.60 6.87
CA GLN A 84 -0.32 6.82 7.47
C GLN A 84 0.07 6.61 8.95
N SER A 85 -0.82 6.03 9.75
CA SER A 85 -0.51 5.53 11.09
C SER A 85 -0.02 4.09 10.96
N PHE A 86 1.02 3.73 11.66
CA PHE A 86 1.72 2.43 11.50
C PHE A 86 0.81 1.22 11.70
N ASN A 87 -0.24 1.35 12.52
CA ASN A 87 -1.26 0.33 12.80
C ASN A 87 -0.67 -1.03 13.18
N LEU A 88 0.44 -1.01 13.92
CA LEU A 88 1.01 -2.22 14.49
C LEU A 88 0.15 -2.71 15.66
N PHE A 89 0.09 -4.01 15.82
CA PHE A 89 -0.56 -4.64 16.96
C PHE A 89 0.34 -4.44 18.21
N PRO A 90 -0.09 -3.67 19.22
CA PRO A 90 0.77 -3.28 20.33
C PRO A 90 1.17 -4.44 21.24
N GLN A 91 0.40 -5.54 21.22
CA GLN A 91 0.64 -6.76 22.00
C GLN A 91 1.64 -7.71 21.34
N TYR A 92 2.08 -7.44 20.12
CA TYR A 92 3.01 -8.27 19.36
C TYR A 92 4.34 -7.54 19.17
N THR A 93 5.43 -8.30 19.15
CA THR A 93 6.76 -7.80 18.76
C THR A 93 6.80 -7.41 17.28
N ALA A 94 7.88 -6.79 16.84
CA ALA A 94 8.09 -6.50 15.42
C ALA A 94 8.00 -7.79 14.56
N LEU A 95 8.68 -8.84 14.99
CA LEU A 95 8.66 -10.13 14.32
C LEU A 95 7.26 -10.72 14.26
N GLU A 96 6.54 -10.75 15.39
CA GLU A 96 5.19 -11.29 15.46
C GLU A 96 4.19 -10.49 14.61
N ASN A 97 4.33 -9.15 14.53
CA ASN A 97 3.54 -8.30 13.64
C ASN A 97 3.70 -8.71 12.17
N VAL A 98 4.93 -9.02 11.73
CA VAL A 98 5.21 -9.44 10.35
C VAL A 98 4.68 -10.84 10.08
N MET A 99 4.86 -11.79 11.03
CA MET A 99 4.44 -13.18 10.90
C MET A 99 2.92 -13.38 10.90
N LEU A 100 2.15 -12.45 11.50
CA LEU A 100 0.75 -12.68 11.88
C LEU A 100 -0.12 -13.12 10.71
N ALA A 101 -0.07 -12.41 9.59
CA ALA A 101 -0.95 -12.67 8.45
C ALA A 101 -0.61 -13.99 7.75
N GLU A 102 0.68 -14.29 7.51
CA GLU A 102 1.11 -15.56 6.93
C GLU A 102 0.71 -16.74 7.84
N ARG A 103 0.87 -16.59 9.15
CA ARG A 103 0.48 -17.61 10.13
C ARG A 103 -1.02 -17.90 10.09
N LEU A 104 -1.85 -16.86 9.97
CA LEU A 104 -3.31 -17.02 9.87
C LEU A 104 -3.70 -17.72 8.58
N LEU A 105 -3.10 -17.35 7.44
CA LEU A 105 -3.35 -18.02 6.15
C LEU A 105 -2.88 -19.47 6.18
N ALA A 106 -1.72 -19.76 6.75
CA ALA A 106 -1.20 -21.11 6.87
C ALA A 106 -2.12 -22.01 7.70
N GLN A 107 -2.77 -21.48 8.74
CA GLN A 107 -3.71 -22.23 9.58
C GLN A 107 -4.95 -22.73 8.82
N GLU A 108 -5.30 -22.10 7.70
CA GLU A 108 -6.42 -22.49 6.84
C GLU A 108 -6.06 -23.62 5.87
N GLN A 109 -4.76 -23.95 5.74
CA GLN A 109 -4.29 -24.99 4.84
C GLN A 109 -4.55 -26.40 5.42
N PRO A 110 -4.97 -27.38 4.60
CA PRO A 110 -5.32 -28.73 5.09
C PRO A 110 -4.17 -29.47 5.78
N ASP A 111 -2.94 -29.20 5.36
CA ASP A 111 -1.72 -29.87 5.84
C ASP A 111 -1.07 -29.16 7.03
N PHE A 112 -1.58 -28.01 7.44
CA PHE A 112 -1.01 -27.20 8.54
C PHE A 112 -0.81 -28.02 9.81
N LYS A 113 -1.81 -28.81 10.23
CA LYS A 113 -1.73 -29.59 11.47
C LYS A 113 -0.61 -30.63 11.43
N LYS A 114 -0.36 -31.23 10.25
CA LYS A 114 0.66 -32.24 10.03
C LYS A 114 2.07 -31.67 10.03
N ASN A 115 2.25 -30.48 9.39
CA ASN A 115 3.56 -29.87 9.14
C ASN A 115 3.75 -28.56 9.94
N LYS A 116 2.98 -28.36 11.01
CA LYS A 116 2.92 -27.10 11.77
C LYS A 116 4.28 -26.52 12.14
N LYS A 117 5.19 -27.36 12.65
CA LYS A 117 6.50 -26.91 13.13
C LYS A 117 7.36 -26.37 11.98
N GLU A 118 7.37 -27.07 10.86
CA GLU A 118 8.12 -26.67 9.67
C GLU A 118 7.55 -25.40 9.03
N ILE A 119 6.22 -25.34 8.87
CA ILE A 119 5.53 -24.17 8.31
C ILE A 119 5.80 -22.93 9.16
N LEU A 120 5.67 -23.03 10.49
CA LEU A 120 5.92 -21.89 11.37
C LEU A 120 7.39 -21.46 11.38
N ALA A 121 8.34 -22.38 11.29
CA ALA A 121 9.76 -22.05 11.17
C ALA A 121 10.05 -21.32 9.84
N GLY A 122 9.43 -21.75 8.74
CA GLY A 122 9.55 -21.06 7.45
C GLY A 122 8.99 -19.63 7.46
N ILE A 123 7.82 -19.44 8.11
CA ILE A 123 7.21 -18.12 8.28
C ILE A 123 8.12 -17.20 9.12
N GLU A 124 8.66 -17.73 10.21
CA GLU A 124 9.57 -16.99 11.08
C GLU A 124 10.84 -16.55 10.33
N GLU A 125 11.45 -17.46 9.59
CA GLU A 125 12.63 -17.15 8.79
C GLU A 125 12.36 -16.10 7.72
N HIS A 126 11.24 -16.20 7.00
CA HIS A 126 10.82 -15.21 6.02
C HIS A 126 10.60 -13.83 6.67
N ALA A 127 9.94 -13.78 7.83
CA ALA A 127 9.72 -12.53 8.55
C ALA A 127 11.04 -11.90 9.03
N LYS A 128 12.00 -12.71 9.50
CA LYS A 128 13.34 -12.23 9.87
C LYS A 128 14.07 -11.62 8.67
N GLN A 129 14.01 -12.26 7.51
CA GLN A 129 14.61 -11.73 6.28
C GLN A 129 13.98 -10.40 5.85
N LEU A 130 12.66 -10.25 5.98
CA LEU A 130 11.97 -8.99 5.69
C LEU A 130 12.40 -7.88 6.66
N LEU A 131 12.49 -8.17 7.96
CA LEU A 131 12.93 -7.20 8.95
C LEU A 131 14.43 -6.84 8.76
N ASP A 132 15.27 -7.79 8.38
CA ASP A 132 16.67 -7.53 8.04
C ASP A 132 16.77 -6.56 6.85
N ARG A 133 16.03 -6.80 5.77
CA ARG A 133 15.93 -5.88 4.63
C ARG A 133 15.47 -4.47 5.02
N MET A 134 14.67 -4.34 6.07
CA MET A 134 14.24 -3.05 6.64
C MET A 134 15.28 -2.43 7.60
N GLY A 135 16.43 -3.08 7.82
CA GLY A 135 17.46 -2.65 8.77
C GLY A 135 17.00 -2.74 10.23
N LEU A 136 16.23 -3.78 10.55
CA LEU A 136 15.61 -3.97 11.88
C LEU A 136 16.03 -5.28 12.54
N SER A 137 17.17 -5.89 12.15
CA SER A 137 17.68 -7.16 12.70
C SER A 137 17.80 -7.14 14.22
N GLU A 138 18.29 -6.03 14.78
CA GLU A 138 18.46 -5.83 16.23
C GLU A 138 17.16 -5.47 16.97
N ARG A 139 16.03 -5.37 16.27
CA ARG A 139 14.75 -4.86 16.77
C ARG A 139 13.59 -5.85 16.67
N MET A 140 13.86 -7.07 16.26
CA MET A 140 12.83 -8.09 15.99
C MET A 140 11.95 -8.40 17.20
N ASP A 141 12.54 -8.42 18.39
CA ASP A 141 11.86 -8.74 19.64
C ASP A 141 11.28 -7.51 20.37
N HIS A 142 11.39 -6.31 19.75
CA HIS A 142 10.86 -5.09 20.35
C HIS A 142 9.37 -4.94 20.06
N TYR A 143 8.64 -4.46 21.07
CA TYR A 143 7.23 -4.06 20.91
C TYR A 143 7.11 -2.68 20.26
N PRO A 144 5.97 -2.33 19.63
CA PRO A 144 5.79 -1.04 18.96
C PRO A 144 6.17 0.18 19.80
N HIS A 145 5.83 0.20 21.10
CA HIS A 145 6.17 1.31 21.99
C HIS A 145 7.68 1.47 22.28
N GLN A 146 8.49 0.48 21.94
CA GLN A 146 9.96 0.50 22.07
C GLN A 146 10.66 0.92 20.77
N LEU A 147 9.90 1.17 19.70
CA LEU A 147 10.39 1.51 18.38
C LEU A 147 10.13 2.99 18.07
N SER A 148 11.08 3.64 17.38
CA SER A 148 10.82 4.98 16.81
C SER A 148 9.73 4.92 15.75
N GLY A 149 9.12 6.06 15.39
CA GLY A 149 8.11 6.14 14.34
C GLY A 149 8.59 5.57 13.00
N GLY A 150 9.82 5.90 12.60
CA GLY A 150 10.43 5.35 11.37
C GLY A 150 10.67 3.85 11.44
N GLN A 151 11.05 3.30 12.62
CA GLN A 151 11.16 1.86 12.84
C GLN A 151 9.79 1.18 12.77
N GLN A 152 8.75 1.75 13.39
CA GLN A 152 7.39 1.22 13.32
C GLN A 152 6.87 1.20 11.87
N GLN A 153 7.14 2.24 11.09
CA GLN A 153 6.75 2.28 9.68
C GLN A 153 7.47 1.22 8.86
N ARG A 154 8.76 1.00 9.11
CA ARG A 154 9.51 -0.08 8.44
C ARG A 154 9.01 -1.47 8.82
N VAL A 155 8.55 -1.70 10.05
CA VAL A 155 7.84 -2.94 10.44
C VAL A 155 6.51 -3.06 9.67
N ALA A 156 5.74 -1.96 9.53
CA ALA A 156 4.50 -1.97 8.77
C ALA A 156 4.72 -2.30 7.28
N ILE A 157 5.82 -1.82 6.68
CA ILE A 157 6.22 -2.16 5.31
C ILE A 157 6.58 -3.66 5.23
N ALA A 158 7.40 -4.18 6.15
CA ALA A 158 7.74 -5.61 6.20
C ALA A 158 6.48 -6.49 6.31
N ARG A 159 5.54 -6.10 7.18
CA ARG A 159 4.25 -6.79 7.35
C ARG A 159 3.42 -6.80 6.06
N ALA A 160 3.40 -5.69 5.34
CA ALA A 160 2.66 -5.60 4.08
C ALA A 160 3.29 -6.48 2.98
N LEU A 161 4.62 -6.61 2.97
CA LEU A 161 5.36 -7.47 2.04
C LEU A 161 5.26 -8.96 2.35
N ALA A 162 4.97 -9.34 3.61
CA ALA A 162 4.98 -10.73 4.06
C ALA A 162 4.02 -11.63 3.26
N LEU A 163 2.88 -11.09 2.83
CA LEU A 163 1.91 -11.83 2.01
C LEU A 163 2.24 -11.86 0.51
N LYS A 164 3.38 -11.28 0.10
CA LYS A 164 3.82 -11.21 -1.31
C LYS A 164 2.72 -10.65 -2.22
N PRO A 165 2.18 -9.46 -1.94
CA PRO A 165 1.10 -8.89 -2.72
C PRO A 165 1.55 -8.55 -4.14
N ASP A 166 0.63 -8.52 -5.10
CA ASP A 166 0.90 -8.04 -6.46
C ASP A 166 1.19 -6.53 -6.47
N ILE A 167 0.51 -5.77 -5.61
CA ILE A 167 0.63 -4.31 -5.54
C ILE A 167 0.79 -3.88 -4.08
N LEU A 168 1.83 -3.08 -3.80
CA LEU A 168 2.06 -2.48 -2.49
C LEU A 168 1.52 -1.04 -2.48
N CYS A 169 0.56 -0.76 -1.62
CA CYS A 169 -0.11 0.52 -1.50
C CYS A 169 0.40 1.29 -0.27
N PHE A 170 0.79 2.55 -0.47
CA PHE A 170 1.23 3.45 0.58
C PHE A 170 0.27 4.64 0.71
N ASP A 171 -0.33 4.83 1.86
CA ASP A 171 -1.20 5.97 2.17
C ASP A 171 -0.44 6.95 3.06
N GLU A 172 0.21 7.93 2.45
CA GLU A 172 1.01 8.97 3.11
C GLU A 172 2.02 8.41 4.14
N PRO A 173 2.96 7.54 3.73
CA PRO A 173 3.77 6.72 4.65
C PRO A 173 4.70 7.52 5.57
N THR A 174 4.87 8.81 5.34
CA THR A 174 5.78 9.68 6.11
C THR A 174 5.07 10.76 6.91
N SER A 175 3.78 10.96 6.72
CA SER A 175 3.05 12.11 7.30
C SER A 175 2.92 12.07 8.83
N ALA A 176 3.08 10.89 9.46
CA ALA A 176 3.08 10.72 10.91
C ALA A 176 4.50 10.70 11.51
N LEU A 177 5.53 11.06 10.72
CA LEU A 177 6.93 11.02 11.13
C LEU A 177 7.51 12.41 11.28
N ASP A 178 8.46 12.54 12.21
CA ASP A 178 9.34 13.70 12.26
C ASP A 178 10.20 13.78 10.99
N PRO A 179 10.54 14.98 10.51
CA PRO A 179 11.33 15.17 9.28
C PRO A 179 12.66 14.41 9.26
N GLU A 180 13.29 14.25 10.42
CA GLU A 180 14.55 13.51 10.56
C GLU A 180 14.39 12.01 10.25
N LEU A 181 13.21 11.42 10.54
CA LEU A 181 12.91 10.00 10.34
C LEU A 181 12.32 9.70 8.94
N THR A 182 11.77 10.71 8.28
CA THR A 182 11.18 10.60 6.93
C THR A 182 12.17 10.01 5.93
N GLY A 183 13.42 10.49 5.93
CA GLY A 183 14.45 10.06 4.99
C GLY A 183 14.76 8.57 5.02
N GLU A 184 14.71 7.92 6.20
CA GLU A 184 14.95 6.47 6.33
C GLU A 184 13.83 5.65 5.67
N VAL A 185 12.57 6.06 5.86
CA VAL A 185 11.41 5.38 5.27
C VAL A 185 11.40 5.57 3.75
N LEU A 186 11.66 6.78 3.27
CA LEU A 186 11.73 7.06 1.83
C LEU A 186 12.86 6.27 1.13
N LYS A 187 14.01 6.06 1.78
CA LYS A 187 15.09 5.19 1.27
C LYS A 187 14.62 3.74 1.10
N VAL A 188 13.86 3.22 2.06
CA VAL A 188 13.29 1.86 1.95
C VAL A 188 12.32 1.78 0.77
N ILE A 189 11.40 2.73 0.63
CA ILE A 189 10.44 2.73 -0.48
C ILE A 189 11.17 2.86 -1.84
N ARG A 190 12.20 3.71 -1.93
CA ARG A 190 13.07 3.81 -3.13
C ARG A 190 13.73 2.47 -3.46
N SER A 191 14.29 1.79 -2.46
CA SER A 191 14.89 0.46 -2.66
C SER A 191 13.89 -0.59 -3.17
N LEU A 192 12.62 -0.50 -2.79
CA LEU A 192 11.56 -1.36 -3.32
C LEU A 192 11.25 -1.02 -4.79
N ALA A 193 11.24 0.27 -5.16
CA ALA A 193 11.09 0.71 -6.55
C ALA A 193 12.24 0.20 -7.44
N ASP A 194 13.47 0.32 -6.97
CA ASP A 194 14.67 -0.18 -7.66
C ASP A 194 14.60 -1.70 -7.90
N GLN A 195 13.95 -2.45 -7.01
CA GLN A 195 13.68 -3.88 -7.13
C GLN A 195 12.45 -4.21 -7.99
N LYS A 196 11.87 -3.21 -8.65
CA LYS A 196 10.68 -3.38 -9.51
C LYS A 196 9.46 -3.94 -8.77
N THR A 197 9.28 -3.54 -7.51
CA THR A 197 8.04 -3.80 -6.78
C THR A 197 6.94 -2.92 -7.38
N THR A 198 5.80 -3.50 -7.75
CA THR A 198 4.63 -2.73 -8.21
C THR A 198 4.04 -1.95 -7.02
N MET A 199 3.97 -0.62 -7.13
CA MET A 199 3.57 0.22 -5.99
C MET A 199 2.64 1.35 -6.40
N ILE A 200 1.70 1.68 -5.51
CA ILE A 200 0.89 2.91 -5.57
C ILE A 200 1.18 3.71 -4.30
N ILE A 201 1.65 4.94 -4.46
CA ILE A 201 2.13 5.78 -3.37
C ILE A 201 1.33 7.08 -3.33
N VAL A 202 0.46 7.25 -2.36
CA VAL A 202 -0.13 8.56 -2.02
C VAL A 202 0.88 9.31 -1.17
N THR A 203 1.32 10.49 -1.63
CA THR A 203 2.35 11.27 -0.92
C THR A 203 2.20 12.76 -1.16
N HIS A 204 2.72 13.55 -0.23
CA HIS A 204 2.94 14.99 -0.34
C HIS A 204 4.42 15.35 -0.58
N GLU A 205 5.29 14.36 -0.64
CA GLU A 205 6.73 14.52 -0.88
C GLU A 205 7.01 14.63 -2.38
N MET A 206 6.89 15.82 -2.96
CA MET A 206 6.97 16.04 -4.42
C MET A 206 8.32 15.61 -5.00
N ALA A 207 9.43 15.96 -4.33
CA ALA A 207 10.77 15.56 -4.77
C ALA A 207 10.92 14.03 -4.79
N PHE A 208 10.37 13.34 -3.78
CA PHE A 208 10.39 11.89 -3.72
C PHE A 208 9.51 11.27 -4.83
N ALA A 209 8.30 11.77 -5.04
CA ALA A 209 7.40 11.31 -6.10
C ALA A 209 8.06 11.45 -7.48
N ARG A 210 8.69 12.61 -7.76
CA ARG A 210 9.42 12.87 -9.01
C ARG A 210 10.56 11.89 -9.23
N ASP A 211 11.33 11.59 -8.18
CA ASP A 211 12.56 10.80 -8.29
C ASP A 211 12.34 9.28 -8.27
N VAL A 212 11.18 8.82 -7.80
CA VAL A 212 10.92 7.38 -7.55
C VAL A 212 9.81 6.83 -8.44
N ALA A 213 8.81 7.63 -8.79
CA ALA A 213 7.69 7.16 -9.58
C ALA A 213 8.03 7.04 -11.06
N ASP A 214 7.50 6.01 -11.72
CA ASP A 214 7.49 5.87 -13.18
C ASP A 214 6.35 6.69 -13.80
N GLN A 215 5.29 6.94 -13.03
CA GLN A 215 4.11 7.72 -13.41
C GLN A 215 3.58 8.52 -12.22
N VAL A 216 3.06 9.72 -12.47
CA VAL A 216 2.38 10.56 -11.49
C VAL A 216 0.95 10.85 -11.93
N ILE A 217 0.02 10.80 -10.99
CA ILE A 217 -1.35 11.25 -11.12
C ILE A 217 -1.56 12.42 -10.16
N PHE A 218 -1.98 13.58 -10.68
CA PHE A 218 -2.47 14.69 -9.87
C PHE A 218 -3.99 14.63 -9.77
N MET A 219 -4.49 14.55 -8.53
CA MET A 219 -5.93 14.52 -8.22
C MET A 219 -6.38 15.81 -7.56
N ASP A 220 -7.51 16.33 -8.02
CA ASP A 220 -8.23 17.40 -7.34
C ASP A 220 -9.74 17.20 -7.44
N GLU A 221 -10.49 17.55 -6.40
CA GLU A 221 -11.96 17.42 -6.31
C GLU A 221 -12.53 16.08 -6.79
N GLY A 222 -11.81 14.99 -6.57
CA GLY A 222 -12.27 13.63 -6.89
C GLY A 222 -12.07 13.20 -8.34
N VAL A 223 -11.33 13.96 -9.15
CA VAL A 223 -10.99 13.63 -10.54
C VAL A 223 -9.47 13.59 -10.74
N ILE A 224 -9.02 12.88 -11.76
CA ILE A 224 -7.66 13.00 -12.27
C ILE A 224 -7.60 14.24 -13.15
N VAL A 225 -6.84 15.25 -12.73
CA VAL A 225 -6.64 16.49 -13.47
C VAL A 225 -5.53 16.35 -14.48
N GLU A 226 -4.43 15.72 -14.06
CA GLU A 226 -3.26 15.50 -14.91
C GLU A 226 -2.59 14.18 -14.55
N GLN A 227 -2.04 13.50 -15.55
CA GLN A 227 -1.26 12.28 -15.34
C GLN A 227 -0.18 12.14 -16.40
N GLY A 228 0.94 11.53 -16.04
CA GLY A 228 2.04 11.30 -16.98
C GLY A 228 3.40 11.12 -16.34
N ASP A 229 4.42 11.47 -17.08
CA ASP A 229 5.81 11.48 -16.62
C ASP A 229 5.99 12.37 -15.38
N PRO A 230 6.71 11.92 -14.33
CA PRO A 230 6.86 12.66 -13.08
C PRO A 230 7.44 14.06 -13.26
N HIS A 231 8.47 14.23 -14.10
CA HIS A 231 9.07 15.54 -14.36
C HIS A 231 8.12 16.46 -15.11
N GLN A 232 7.31 15.91 -16.01
CA GLN A 232 6.33 16.71 -16.74
C GLN A 232 5.20 17.17 -15.80
N VAL A 233 4.64 16.29 -14.96
CA VAL A 233 3.51 16.62 -14.10
C VAL A 233 3.94 17.52 -12.92
N ILE A 234 5.14 17.31 -12.34
CA ILE A 234 5.61 18.04 -11.16
C ILE A 234 6.36 19.30 -11.54
N ASP A 235 7.33 19.24 -12.46
CA ASP A 235 8.21 20.38 -12.78
C ASP A 235 7.63 21.26 -13.90
N HIS A 236 6.83 20.70 -14.82
CA HIS A 236 6.28 21.37 -15.99
C HIS A 236 4.78 21.08 -16.22
N PRO A 237 3.91 21.29 -15.21
CA PRO A 237 2.50 20.98 -15.32
C PRO A 237 1.82 21.77 -16.45
N LYS A 238 0.93 21.08 -17.18
CA LYS A 238 0.18 21.65 -18.29
C LYS A 238 -1.12 22.31 -17.81
N GLU A 239 -1.77 21.64 -16.85
CA GLU A 239 -3.05 22.08 -16.33
C GLU A 239 -2.88 23.22 -15.31
N GLU A 240 -3.67 24.29 -15.43
CA GLU A 240 -3.60 25.43 -14.52
C GLU A 240 -3.82 25.05 -13.05
N ARG A 241 -4.63 24.02 -12.81
CA ARG A 241 -4.91 23.54 -11.45
C ARG A 241 -3.72 22.78 -10.84
N THR A 242 -2.92 22.12 -11.66
CA THR A 242 -1.68 21.44 -11.22
C THR A 242 -0.58 22.45 -10.88
N LYS A 243 -0.59 23.65 -11.47
CA LYS A 243 0.41 24.73 -11.23
C LYS A 243 0.22 25.45 -9.90
N GLN A 244 -0.92 25.32 -9.24
CA GLN A 244 -1.27 25.98 -7.96
C GLN A 244 -0.80 25.17 -6.75
#